data_62dae4cfc82198374d77a93c8c482f9f
#
_entry.id   62dae4cfc82198374d77a93c8c482f9f
#
_cell.length_a   1.000
_cell.length_b   1.000
_cell.length_c   1.000
_cell.angle_alpha   90.00
_cell.angle_beta   90.00
_cell.angle_gamma   90.00
#
_symmetry.space_group_name_H-M   'P 1'
#
loop_
_entity.id
_entity.type
_entity.pdbx_description
1 polymer ?
#
loop_
_entity_poly.entity_id
_entity_poly.type
_entity_poly.pdbx_seq_one_letter_code
_entity_poly.pdbx_strand_id
1 'polypeptide(L)'
;MKHLINIDNGGTLTDVCVWDGDQFSFTKTLTTPFDLSECLFEGIAKASANLYDERDLVRLLHEADHIRYSTTQGTNALVERKGPSIGLLVEDPSVIDAMQSDDDHSTLFADLIGTRVETFNLSDDELEFSLVQTVNKLTTDGAARLVVVGSDAESERTVRNLLLRNFPRQLLGSVPVLCSWEFVDDANDARRAWSSVVNTFLHPVMERFLYQAQSRLRENKVTNPLLVYRNDGASSRVSKSVALRTYSSGPRGGLEGTAALARSYKLDHVLMMDVGGTTTDVGVVDGCTIDTQRRGQVGEATISFPMSSVHSSGVGGSSIISVRDGKIVVGPRSVGAAPGPACFGLGGKDATITDVKVLLGILDPGTYLNGQMHLDAARSRAVITQTIAEPLGISLEEALLRMEDAYLETMAETFRDLVRPDTTLAAFGGAGPMSACGAAEKAGVKRVLIPRMAAVFSAFGISFSDIGKTYEISVSENGPEGLQRNHDDLLHRAERDMFQEGYTLDECQTKWTIEEHDENGEVVSSRPYEHGEEVADSGHELMLCLDVKKVLPHASLEVDDSVDTSAATSTGTRTIRVSADETRDLPVYVLEDQVPGATAAGPAILEGPFFTARVTPGWEFTVTSNGDLIITDER
;
A
#
# COMPACT_ATOMS: atom_id res chain seq x y z
N MET A 1 0.79 -0.40 29.76
CA MET A 1 0.19 0.14 28.51
C MET A 1 -0.46 -1.02 27.79
N LYS A 2 -1.50 -0.81 27.02
CA LYS A 2 -2.09 -1.87 26.21
C LYS A 2 -1.32 -1.96 24.87
N HIS A 3 -1.36 -3.12 24.23
CA HIS A 3 -0.64 -3.37 23.00
C HIS A 3 -1.29 -2.69 21.78
N LEU A 4 -0.47 -2.27 20.81
CA LEU A 4 -0.93 -1.88 19.49
C LEU A 4 -0.55 -2.98 18.49
N ILE A 5 -1.54 -3.60 17.86
CA ILE A 5 -1.35 -4.65 16.87
C ILE A 5 -1.54 -4.04 15.48
N ASN A 6 -0.51 -4.09 14.65
CA ASN A 6 -0.54 -3.58 13.29
C ASN A 6 -0.26 -4.72 12.31
N ILE A 7 -1.09 -4.82 11.29
CA ILE A 7 -1.08 -5.95 10.36
C ILE A 7 -1.09 -5.40 8.95
N ASP A 8 -0.12 -5.84 8.16
CA ASP A 8 -0.12 -5.61 6.71
C ASP A 8 -0.30 -6.94 5.99
N ASN A 9 -1.43 -7.06 5.31
CA ASN A 9 -1.77 -8.26 4.56
C ASN A 9 -1.35 -8.10 3.09
N GLY A 10 -0.17 -8.60 2.78
CA GLY A 10 0.32 -8.70 1.41
C GLY A 10 -0.26 -9.90 0.64
N GLY A 11 0.01 -9.95 -0.66
CA GLY A 11 -0.47 -11.04 -1.52
C GLY A 11 0.12 -12.42 -1.20
N THR A 12 1.33 -12.48 -0.64
CA THR A 12 2.07 -13.72 -0.33
C THR A 12 2.21 -13.96 1.17
N LEU A 13 2.56 -12.93 1.92
CA LEU A 13 2.82 -12.97 3.35
C LEU A 13 1.98 -11.91 4.05
N THR A 14 1.57 -12.22 5.26
CA THR A 14 0.90 -11.31 6.19
C THR A 14 1.88 -10.98 7.31
N ASP A 15 2.18 -9.71 7.46
CA ASP A 15 3.11 -9.15 8.41
C ASP A 15 2.37 -8.65 9.64
N VAL A 16 2.89 -8.99 10.82
CA VAL A 16 2.31 -8.56 12.10
C VAL A 16 3.40 -7.88 12.92
N CYS A 17 3.12 -6.67 13.36
CA CYS A 17 3.97 -5.86 14.22
C CYS A 17 3.18 -5.45 15.47
N VAL A 18 3.68 -5.78 16.65
CA VAL A 18 3.05 -5.46 17.93
C VAL A 18 3.97 -4.57 18.74
N TRP A 19 3.47 -3.42 19.15
CA TRP A 19 4.12 -2.52 20.09
C TRP A 19 3.49 -2.68 21.48
N ASP A 20 4.29 -2.98 22.50
CA ASP A 20 3.82 -3.20 23.87
C ASP A 20 3.89 -1.95 24.77
N GLY A 21 4.33 -0.83 24.19
CA GLY A 21 4.56 0.44 24.88
C GLY A 21 6.04 0.75 25.12
N ASP A 22 6.92 -0.20 24.86
CA ASP A 22 8.38 -0.09 25.02
C ASP A 22 9.12 -0.67 23.80
N GLN A 23 8.77 -1.89 23.42
CA GLN A 23 9.44 -2.64 22.36
C GLN A 23 8.49 -3.09 21.26
N PHE A 24 9.09 -3.34 20.08
CA PHE A 24 8.39 -3.96 18.96
C PHE A 24 8.69 -5.46 18.90
N SER A 25 7.64 -6.25 18.85
CA SER A 25 7.67 -7.66 18.48
C SER A 25 7.01 -7.85 17.11
N PHE A 26 7.54 -8.73 16.27
CA PHE A 26 7.01 -8.93 14.94
C PHE A 26 7.13 -10.37 14.45
N THR A 27 6.30 -10.71 13.49
CA THR A 27 6.29 -12.03 12.86
C THR A 27 5.67 -11.98 11.48
N LYS A 28 5.83 -13.06 10.73
CA LYS A 28 5.23 -13.26 9.41
C LYS A 28 4.44 -14.57 9.36
N THR A 29 3.40 -14.58 8.53
CA THR A 29 2.68 -15.81 8.20
C THR A 29 2.30 -15.83 6.74
N LEU A 30 2.05 -17.03 6.17
CA LEU A 30 1.55 -17.13 4.80
C LEU A 30 0.16 -16.54 4.70
N THR A 31 -0.10 -15.74 3.67
CA THR A 31 -1.43 -15.23 3.38
C THR A 31 -2.34 -16.37 2.91
N THR A 32 -3.57 -16.37 3.40
CA THR A 32 -4.63 -17.32 3.03
C THR A 32 -5.66 -16.62 2.13
N PRO A 33 -5.49 -16.63 0.77
CA PRO A 33 -6.27 -15.77 -0.13
C PRO A 33 -7.78 -16.03 -0.14
N PHE A 34 -8.20 -17.23 0.24
CA PHE A 34 -9.63 -17.61 0.29
C PHE A 34 -10.32 -17.21 1.61
N ASP A 35 -9.55 -17.04 2.69
CA ASP A 35 -10.02 -16.50 3.98
C ASP A 35 -8.89 -15.76 4.69
N LEU A 36 -8.81 -14.46 4.49
CA LEU A 36 -7.79 -13.62 5.12
C LEU A 36 -7.90 -13.54 6.63
N SER A 37 -9.05 -13.90 7.19
CA SER A 37 -9.20 -13.97 8.65
C SER A 37 -8.34 -15.07 9.26
N GLU A 38 -8.02 -16.12 8.52
CA GLU A 38 -7.15 -17.20 9.01
C GLU A 38 -5.73 -16.69 9.23
N CYS A 39 -5.11 -16.07 8.21
CA CYS A 39 -3.75 -15.54 8.34
C CYS A 39 -3.67 -14.37 9.32
N LEU A 40 -4.73 -13.55 9.43
CA LEU A 40 -4.84 -12.51 10.45
C LEU A 40 -4.67 -13.10 11.87
N PHE A 41 -5.51 -14.07 12.23
CA PHE A 41 -5.51 -14.65 13.58
C PHE A 41 -4.30 -15.56 13.83
N GLU A 42 -3.81 -16.26 12.81
CA GLU A 42 -2.57 -17.04 12.90
C GLU A 42 -1.36 -16.12 13.14
N GLY A 43 -1.30 -14.98 12.45
CA GLY A 43 -0.24 -13.98 12.66
C GLY A 43 -0.27 -13.41 14.08
N ILE A 44 -1.44 -13.04 14.60
CA ILE A 44 -1.58 -12.56 16.00
C ILE A 44 -1.19 -13.67 17.00
N ALA A 45 -1.59 -14.94 16.73
CA ALA A 45 -1.21 -16.05 17.59
C ALA A 45 0.30 -16.33 17.60
N LYS A 46 0.99 -16.17 16.45
CA LYS A 46 2.46 -16.24 16.38
C LYS A 46 3.10 -15.07 17.15
N ALA A 47 2.57 -13.86 17.01
CA ALA A 47 3.07 -12.69 17.72
C ALA A 47 2.93 -12.86 19.23
N SER A 48 1.84 -13.47 19.72
CA SER A 48 1.67 -13.76 21.15
C SER A 48 2.75 -14.69 21.70
N ALA A 49 3.20 -15.67 20.90
CA ALA A 49 4.29 -16.55 21.30
C ALA A 49 5.62 -15.81 21.49
N ASN A 50 5.89 -14.79 20.67
CA ASN A 50 7.09 -13.96 20.81
C ASN A 50 7.03 -13.04 22.05
N LEU A 51 5.81 -12.67 22.51
CA LEU A 51 5.61 -11.77 23.65
C LEU A 51 5.53 -12.51 24.99
N TYR A 52 4.96 -13.72 24.98
CA TYR A 52 4.61 -14.43 26.23
C TYR A 52 5.36 -15.76 26.40
N ASP A 53 6.27 -16.11 25.48
CA ASP A 53 6.94 -17.41 25.37
C ASP A 53 5.95 -18.60 25.19
N GLU A 54 4.67 -18.30 24.93
CA GLU A 54 3.61 -19.26 24.62
C GLU A 54 2.56 -18.67 23.69
N ARG A 55 1.89 -19.53 22.92
CA ARG A 55 0.80 -19.08 22.03
C ARG A 55 -0.47 -18.81 22.84
N ASP A 56 -0.75 -17.54 23.09
CA ASP A 56 -1.98 -17.07 23.75
C ASP A 56 -2.63 -15.93 22.96
N LEU A 57 -3.31 -16.31 21.87
CA LEU A 57 -4.07 -15.39 21.01
C LEU A 57 -5.08 -14.57 21.81
N VAL A 58 -5.82 -15.23 22.71
CA VAL A 58 -6.93 -14.58 23.44
C VAL A 58 -6.39 -13.50 24.37
N ARG A 59 -5.31 -13.78 25.06
CA ARG A 59 -4.65 -12.82 25.94
C ARG A 59 -4.19 -11.59 25.15
N LEU A 60 -3.47 -11.77 24.02
CA LEU A 60 -2.98 -10.67 23.22
C LEU A 60 -4.12 -9.81 22.66
N LEU A 61 -5.20 -10.44 22.20
CA LEU A 61 -6.39 -9.72 21.72
C LEU A 61 -7.07 -8.89 22.82
N HIS A 62 -7.12 -9.38 24.07
CA HIS A 62 -7.71 -8.66 25.19
C HIS A 62 -6.80 -7.55 25.76
N GLU A 63 -5.50 -7.70 25.63
CA GLU A 63 -4.50 -6.69 26.01
C GLU A 63 -4.29 -5.64 24.90
N ALA A 64 -4.81 -5.87 23.69
CA ALA A 64 -4.73 -4.92 22.59
C ALA A 64 -5.64 -3.70 22.82
N ASP A 65 -5.08 -2.50 22.62
CA ASP A 65 -5.85 -1.25 22.60
C ASP A 65 -6.43 -0.99 21.22
N HIS A 66 -5.62 -1.22 20.20
CA HIS A 66 -6.02 -1.08 18.81
C HIS A 66 -5.45 -2.23 17.97
N ILE A 67 -6.28 -2.71 17.04
CA ILE A 67 -5.88 -3.66 15.98
C ILE A 67 -6.09 -2.95 14.66
N ARG A 68 -5.00 -2.63 13.96
CA ARG A 68 -5.01 -1.94 12.66
C ARG A 68 -4.66 -2.92 11.56
N TYR A 69 -5.36 -2.83 10.46
CA TYR A 69 -5.22 -3.75 9.34
C TYR A 69 -5.13 -3.00 8.02
N SER A 70 -4.06 -3.25 7.30
CA SER A 70 -3.84 -2.89 5.90
C SER A 70 -3.98 -4.12 5.01
N THR A 71 -4.31 -3.93 3.75
CA THR A 71 -4.48 -5.04 2.80
C THR A 71 -4.25 -4.63 1.36
N THR A 72 -3.62 -5.53 0.61
CA THR A 72 -3.46 -5.43 -0.85
C THR A 72 -4.63 -6.05 -1.63
N GLN A 73 -5.69 -6.51 -0.96
CA GLN A 73 -6.80 -7.20 -1.64
C GLN A 73 -7.52 -6.32 -2.67
N GLY A 74 -7.74 -5.04 -2.34
CA GLY A 74 -8.33 -4.09 -3.29
C GLY A 74 -7.44 -3.90 -4.51
N THR A 75 -6.15 -3.74 -4.32
CA THR A 75 -5.17 -3.61 -5.40
C THR A 75 -5.17 -4.85 -6.29
N ASN A 76 -5.08 -6.04 -5.68
CA ASN A 76 -5.08 -7.30 -6.42
C ASN A 76 -6.39 -7.52 -7.18
N ALA A 77 -7.54 -7.23 -6.56
CA ALA A 77 -8.85 -7.38 -7.21
C ALA A 77 -8.97 -6.51 -8.46
N LEU A 78 -8.46 -5.27 -8.42
CA LEU A 78 -8.48 -4.37 -9.57
C LEU A 78 -7.50 -4.83 -10.66
N VAL A 79 -6.27 -5.18 -10.32
CA VAL A 79 -5.25 -5.66 -11.27
C VAL A 79 -5.69 -6.96 -11.96
N GLU A 80 -6.28 -7.89 -11.20
CA GLU A 80 -6.77 -9.17 -11.73
C GLU A 80 -8.16 -9.09 -12.34
N ARG A 81 -8.82 -7.89 -12.30
CA ARG A 81 -10.20 -7.67 -12.75
C ARG A 81 -11.21 -8.62 -12.08
N LYS A 82 -10.96 -8.97 -10.82
CA LYS A 82 -11.81 -9.87 -10.03
C LYS A 82 -12.77 -9.08 -9.13
N GLY A 83 -13.93 -8.76 -9.67
CA GLY A 83 -14.98 -8.01 -8.96
C GLY A 83 -16.34 -8.15 -9.64
N PRO A 84 -17.36 -7.48 -9.10
CA PRO A 84 -18.69 -7.49 -9.71
C PRO A 84 -18.72 -6.68 -11.00
N SER A 85 -19.54 -7.09 -11.94
CA SER A 85 -19.89 -6.27 -13.10
C SER A 85 -20.73 -5.07 -12.68
N ILE A 86 -20.35 -3.89 -13.09
CA ILE A 86 -21.00 -2.62 -12.72
C ILE A 86 -21.95 -2.18 -13.84
N GLY A 87 -23.16 -1.79 -13.46
CA GLY A 87 -24.08 -1.03 -14.31
C GLY A 87 -23.96 0.46 -13.99
N LEU A 88 -23.81 1.28 -15.00
CA LEU A 88 -23.69 2.73 -14.89
C LEU A 88 -24.96 3.39 -15.40
N LEU A 89 -25.57 4.26 -14.58
CA LEU A 89 -26.74 5.04 -14.89
C LEU A 89 -26.39 6.53 -14.78
N VAL A 90 -26.38 7.26 -15.89
CA VAL A 90 -25.95 8.66 -15.94
C VAL A 90 -27.10 9.58 -16.38
N GLU A 91 -27.13 10.79 -15.83
CA GLU A 91 -28.03 11.83 -16.28
C GLU A 91 -27.54 12.49 -17.57
N ASP A 92 -26.24 12.87 -17.60
CA ASP A 92 -25.61 13.45 -18.78
C ASP A 92 -24.73 12.39 -19.49
N PRO A 93 -25.08 12.06 -20.77
CA PRO A 93 -24.28 11.13 -21.57
C PRO A 93 -22.81 11.56 -21.78
N SER A 94 -22.46 12.84 -21.68
CA SER A 94 -21.11 13.34 -21.86
C SER A 94 -20.13 12.80 -20.79
N VAL A 95 -20.64 12.39 -19.64
CA VAL A 95 -19.86 11.72 -18.58
C VAL A 95 -19.24 10.42 -19.10
N ILE A 96 -19.94 9.69 -19.96
CA ILE A 96 -19.46 8.42 -20.54
C ILE A 96 -18.23 8.70 -21.44
N ASP A 97 -18.33 9.72 -22.29
CA ASP A 97 -17.24 10.11 -23.18
C ASP A 97 -16.03 10.60 -22.37
N ALA A 98 -16.27 11.37 -21.31
CA ALA A 98 -15.21 11.86 -20.42
C ALA A 98 -14.54 10.71 -19.62
N MET A 99 -15.30 9.68 -19.23
CA MET A 99 -14.75 8.47 -18.60
C MET A 99 -13.93 7.60 -19.55
N GLN A 100 -14.03 7.81 -20.85
CA GLN A 100 -13.31 7.08 -21.90
C GLN A 100 -12.35 8.00 -22.68
N SER A 101 -11.78 9.00 -22.02
CA SER A 101 -11.01 10.09 -22.64
C SER A 101 -9.76 9.64 -23.40
N ASP A 102 -9.23 8.46 -23.08
CA ASP A 102 -8.07 7.86 -23.74
C ASP A 102 -8.16 6.32 -23.78
N ASP A 103 -7.16 5.67 -24.39
CA ASP A 103 -7.15 4.21 -24.60
C ASP A 103 -7.11 3.43 -23.27
N ASP A 104 -6.40 3.93 -22.25
CA ASP A 104 -6.26 3.29 -20.95
C ASP A 104 -7.56 3.35 -20.16
N HIS A 105 -8.18 4.53 -20.10
CA HIS A 105 -9.50 4.72 -19.50
C HIS A 105 -10.59 3.91 -20.23
N SER A 106 -10.53 3.85 -21.55
CA SER A 106 -11.47 3.04 -22.37
C SER A 106 -11.33 1.55 -22.08
N THR A 107 -10.11 1.06 -21.85
CA THR A 107 -9.84 -0.34 -21.47
C THR A 107 -10.41 -0.64 -20.09
N LEU A 108 -10.15 0.22 -19.10
CA LEU A 108 -10.69 0.06 -17.74
C LEU A 108 -12.23 0.10 -17.75
N PHE A 109 -12.81 1.02 -18.52
CA PHE A 109 -14.26 1.12 -18.69
C PHE A 109 -14.86 -0.18 -19.27
N ALA A 110 -14.25 -0.72 -20.32
CA ALA A 110 -14.68 -1.96 -20.93
C ALA A 110 -14.63 -3.14 -19.95
N ASP A 111 -13.60 -3.21 -19.11
CA ASP A 111 -13.42 -4.28 -18.12
C ASP A 111 -14.45 -4.22 -16.99
N LEU A 112 -14.71 -3.04 -16.43
CA LEU A 112 -15.55 -2.90 -15.24
C LEU A 112 -17.04 -2.71 -15.58
N ILE A 113 -17.34 -1.96 -16.63
CA ILE A 113 -18.69 -1.54 -17.01
C ILE A 113 -19.11 -2.20 -18.35
N GLY A 114 -18.27 -2.12 -19.37
CA GLY A 114 -18.58 -2.63 -20.73
C GLY A 114 -19.79 -1.94 -21.33
N THR A 115 -20.76 -2.74 -21.80
CA THR A 115 -22.00 -2.24 -22.43
C THR A 115 -23.12 -1.94 -21.43
N ARG A 116 -22.89 -2.11 -20.13
CA ARG A 116 -23.91 -1.93 -19.08
C ARG A 116 -24.04 -0.46 -18.67
N VAL A 117 -24.42 0.37 -19.63
CA VAL A 117 -24.60 1.82 -19.47
C VAL A 117 -25.98 2.22 -19.96
N GLU A 118 -26.68 3.02 -19.18
CA GLU A 118 -27.97 3.61 -19.52
C GLU A 118 -28.03 5.05 -19.03
N THR A 119 -28.96 5.81 -19.62
CA THR A 119 -29.23 7.21 -19.24
C THR A 119 -30.59 7.35 -18.56
N PHE A 120 -30.73 8.40 -17.75
CA PHE A 120 -32.04 8.81 -17.23
C PHE A 120 -32.24 10.31 -17.45
N ASN A 121 -33.52 10.72 -17.45
CA ASN A 121 -33.92 12.12 -17.61
C ASN A 121 -34.96 12.45 -16.56
N LEU A 122 -34.66 13.37 -15.64
CA LEU A 122 -35.59 13.80 -14.59
C LEU A 122 -36.87 14.47 -15.12
N SER A 123 -36.83 15.01 -16.33
CA SER A 123 -37.99 15.64 -16.97
C SER A 123 -38.92 14.62 -17.66
N ASP A 124 -38.65 13.32 -17.56
CA ASP A 124 -39.51 12.26 -18.10
C ASP A 124 -40.79 12.14 -17.25
N ASP A 125 -41.94 12.32 -17.86
CA ASP A 125 -43.26 12.19 -17.21
C ASP A 125 -43.47 10.76 -16.62
N GLU A 126 -42.80 9.75 -17.17
CA GLU A 126 -42.86 8.35 -16.75
C GLU A 126 -41.53 7.89 -16.09
N LEU A 127 -40.78 8.79 -15.45
CA LEU A 127 -39.44 8.53 -14.89
C LEU A 127 -39.36 7.25 -14.05
N GLU A 128 -40.35 7.01 -13.18
CA GLU A 128 -40.37 5.80 -12.34
C GLU A 128 -40.42 4.52 -13.18
N PHE A 129 -41.24 4.50 -14.22
CA PHE A 129 -41.38 3.37 -15.13
C PHE A 129 -40.09 3.19 -15.97
N SER A 130 -39.56 4.27 -16.53
CA SER A 130 -38.31 4.27 -17.30
C SER A 130 -37.15 3.74 -16.47
N LEU A 131 -36.99 4.18 -15.21
CA LEU A 131 -35.96 3.70 -14.31
C LEU A 131 -36.07 2.20 -14.01
N VAL A 132 -37.31 1.69 -13.81
CA VAL A 132 -37.51 0.24 -13.60
C VAL A 132 -37.11 -0.56 -14.84
N GLN A 133 -37.44 -0.10 -16.03
CA GLN A 133 -37.04 -0.75 -17.29
C GLN A 133 -35.49 -0.75 -17.43
N THR A 134 -34.88 0.39 -17.15
CA THR A 134 -33.43 0.59 -17.23
C THR A 134 -32.69 -0.35 -16.28
N VAL A 135 -33.11 -0.42 -15.01
CA VAL A 135 -32.49 -1.34 -14.04
C VAL A 135 -32.68 -2.80 -14.45
N ASN A 136 -33.89 -3.18 -14.92
CA ASN A 136 -34.12 -4.53 -15.41
C ASN A 136 -33.24 -4.88 -16.62
N LYS A 137 -32.99 -3.92 -17.52
CA LYS A 137 -32.08 -4.09 -18.65
C LYS A 137 -30.66 -4.28 -18.18
N LEU A 138 -30.14 -3.36 -17.35
CA LEU A 138 -28.76 -3.44 -16.81
C LEU A 138 -28.50 -4.76 -16.07
N THR A 139 -29.46 -5.21 -15.26
CA THR A 139 -29.35 -6.47 -14.52
C THR A 139 -29.43 -7.70 -15.43
N THR A 140 -30.25 -7.65 -16.48
CA THR A 140 -30.31 -8.70 -17.51
C THR A 140 -29.00 -8.78 -18.28
N ASP A 141 -28.35 -7.64 -18.52
CA ASP A 141 -27.04 -7.55 -19.15
C ASP A 141 -25.88 -7.90 -18.17
N GLY A 142 -26.23 -8.35 -16.97
CA GLY A 142 -25.31 -8.91 -15.98
C GLY A 142 -24.77 -7.93 -14.95
N ALA A 143 -25.34 -6.72 -14.82
CA ALA A 143 -24.95 -5.82 -13.75
C ALA A 143 -25.29 -6.41 -12.38
N ALA A 144 -24.27 -6.60 -11.54
CA ALA A 144 -24.44 -7.07 -10.17
C ALA A 144 -24.56 -5.93 -9.16
N ARG A 145 -24.13 -4.73 -9.53
CA ARG A 145 -24.20 -3.50 -8.75
C ARG A 145 -24.43 -2.31 -9.67
N LEU A 146 -25.06 -1.25 -9.16
CA LEU A 146 -25.34 -0.05 -9.94
C LEU A 146 -24.64 1.17 -9.33
N VAL A 147 -24.17 2.05 -10.21
CA VAL A 147 -23.69 3.39 -9.88
C VAL A 147 -24.59 4.39 -10.61
N VAL A 148 -25.09 5.38 -9.86
CA VAL A 148 -25.90 6.50 -10.39
C VAL A 148 -25.04 7.75 -10.35
N VAL A 149 -24.98 8.47 -11.47
CA VAL A 149 -24.26 9.74 -11.62
C VAL A 149 -25.23 10.78 -12.12
N GLY A 150 -25.66 11.66 -11.24
CA GLY A 150 -26.55 12.79 -11.53
C GLY A 150 -25.78 14.11 -11.58
N SER A 151 -26.42 15.12 -12.12
CA SER A 151 -25.90 16.49 -12.20
C SER A 151 -25.69 17.12 -10.81
N ASP A 152 -26.50 16.74 -9.84
CA ASP A 152 -26.43 17.20 -8.47
C ASP A 152 -26.97 16.15 -7.47
N ALA A 153 -26.79 16.43 -6.18
CA ALA A 153 -27.22 15.54 -5.10
C ALA A 153 -28.75 15.38 -4.99
N GLU A 154 -29.55 16.34 -5.44
CA GLU A 154 -31.01 16.28 -5.40
C GLU A 154 -31.56 15.37 -6.52
N SER A 155 -30.97 15.47 -7.70
CA SER A 155 -31.18 14.61 -8.85
C SER A 155 -30.98 13.13 -8.47
N GLU A 156 -29.80 12.81 -7.91
CA GLU A 156 -29.51 11.46 -7.45
C GLU A 156 -30.42 10.98 -6.32
N ARG A 157 -30.76 11.85 -5.38
CA ARG A 157 -31.69 11.52 -4.29
C ARG A 157 -33.08 11.15 -4.82
N THR A 158 -33.56 11.85 -5.85
CA THR A 158 -34.82 11.55 -6.52
C THR A 158 -34.79 10.15 -7.16
N VAL A 159 -33.77 9.88 -7.97
CA VAL A 159 -33.55 8.56 -8.59
C VAL A 159 -33.44 7.46 -7.52
N ARG A 160 -32.62 7.67 -6.51
CA ARG A 160 -32.44 6.73 -5.40
C ARG A 160 -33.73 6.37 -4.69
N ASN A 161 -34.57 7.36 -4.40
CA ASN A 161 -35.86 7.13 -3.73
C ASN A 161 -36.81 6.28 -4.59
N LEU A 162 -36.84 6.52 -5.89
CA LEU A 162 -37.60 5.71 -6.83
C LEU A 162 -37.07 4.28 -6.91
N LEU A 163 -35.75 4.12 -7.00
CA LEU A 163 -35.12 2.80 -7.02
C LEU A 163 -35.35 2.02 -5.72
N LEU A 164 -35.25 2.65 -4.54
CA LEU A 164 -35.50 1.98 -3.25
C LEU A 164 -36.98 1.59 -3.08
N ARG A 165 -37.91 2.32 -3.68
CA ARG A 165 -39.34 1.97 -3.68
C ARG A 165 -39.59 0.72 -4.51
N ASN A 166 -39.00 0.61 -5.69
CA ASN A 166 -39.25 -0.48 -6.64
C ASN A 166 -38.34 -1.70 -6.41
N PHE A 167 -37.14 -1.49 -5.91
CA PHE A 167 -36.16 -2.53 -5.61
C PHE A 167 -35.70 -2.46 -4.14
N PRO A 168 -36.60 -2.69 -3.18
CA PRO A 168 -36.25 -2.55 -1.75
C PRO A 168 -35.21 -3.57 -1.34
N ARG A 169 -34.24 -3.12 -0.50
CA ARG A 169 -33.04 -3.88 -0.13
C ARG A 169 -33.32 -5.22 0.56
N GLN A 170 -34.49 -5.40 1.18
CA GLN A 170 -34.88 -6.64 1.85
C GLN A 170 -35.30 -7.76 0.89
N LEU A 171 -35.49 -7.48 -0.38
CA LEU A 171 -35.87 -8.49 -1.36
C LEU A 171 -34.62 -9.24 -1.86
N LEU A 172 -34.78 -10.57 -1.98
CA LEU A 172 -33.76 -11.39 -2.63
C LEU A 172 -33.68 -10.96 -4.12
N GLY A 173 -32.47 -10.61 -4.56
CA GLY A 173 -32.23 -10.11 -5.92
C GLY A 173 -32.32 -8.58 -6.05
N SER A 174 -32.44 -7.84 -4.95
CA SER A 174 -32.20 -6.39 -4.99
C SER A 174 -30.74 -6.12 -5.37
N VAL A 175 -30.52 -5.18 -6.29
CA VAL A 175 -29.20 -4.79 -6.73
C VAL A 175 -28.72 -3.60 -5.89
N PRO A 176 -27.53 -3.67 -5.25
CA PRO A 176 -26.98 -2.54 -4.51
C PRO A 176 -26.73 -1.35 -5.44
N VAL A 177 -27.15 -0.17 -5.01
CA VAL A 177 -27.01 1.10 -5.74
C VAL A 177 -26.14 2.05 -4.92
N LEU A 178 -25.14 2.66 -5.55
CA LEU A 178 -24.34 3.76 -5.04
C LEU A 178 -24.66 5.03 -5.85
N CYS A 179 -25.01 6.11 -5.17
CA CYS A 179 -25.16 7.43 -5.75
C CYS A 179 -23.86 8.21 -5.59
N SER A 180 -23.40 8.85 -6.66
CA SER A 180 -22.05 9.43 -6.71
C SER A 180 -21.87 10.60 -5.74
N TRP A 181 -22.85 11.48 -5.64
CA TRP A 181 -22.85 12.62 -4.70
C TRP A 181 -22.98 12.22 -3.22
N GLU A 182 -23.56 11.04 -2.93
CA GLU A 182 -23.55 10.50 -1.57
C GLU A 182 -22.18 9.97 -1.17
N PHE A 183 -21.35 9.67 -2.17
CA PHE A 183 -20.06 9.07 -1.98
C PHE A 183 -18.94 10.11 -1.84
N VAL A 184 -18.97 11.13 -2.72
CA VAL A 184 -17.96 12.19 -2.73
C VAL A 184 -18.55 13.49 -3.29
N ASP A 185 -18.15 14.61 -2.68
CA ASP A 185 -18.48 15.97 -3.12
C ASP A 185 -17.37 16.44 -4.09
N ASP A 186 -17.58 16.24 -5.38
CA ASP A 186 -16.65 16.60 -6.45
C ASP A 186 -17.44 17.03 -7.69
N ALA A 187 -17.24 18.27 -8.12
CA ALA A 187 -17.93 18.85 -9.27
C ALA A 187 -17.55 18.19 -10.62
N ASN A 188 -16.37 17.54 -10.68
CA ASN A 188 -15.98 16.81 -11.89
C ASN A 188 -16.72 15.46 -11.98
N ASP A 189 -17.69 15.39 -12.87
CA ASP A 189 -18.59 14.25 -13.02
C ASP A 189 -17.86 12.94 -13.38
N ALA A 190 -16.89 12.99 -14.27
CA ALA A 190 -16.13 11.79 -14.69
C ALA A 190 -15.29 11.24 -13.53
N ARG A 191 -14.60 12.10 -12.79
CA ARG A 191 -13.79 11.71 -11.62
C ARG A 191 -14.66 11.19 -10.48
N ARG A 192 -15.82 11.83 -10.24
CA ARG A 192 -16.81 11.37 -9.27
C ARG A 192 -17.39 10.00 -9.68
N ALA A 193 -17.69 9.82 -10.97
CA ALA A 193 -18.14 8.54 -11.52
C ALA A 193 -17.09 7.45 -11.36
N TRP A 194 -15.84 7.70 -11.74
CA TRP A 194 -14.74 6.74 -11.54
C TRP A 194 -14.55 6.36 -10.09
N SER A 195 -14.56 7.32 -9.17
CA SER A 195 -14.47 7.07 -7.72
C SER A 195 -15.56 6.12 -7.25
N SER A 196 -16.80 6.34 -7.71
CA SER A 196 -17.96 5.53 -7.35
C SER A 196 -17.89 4.13 -7.96
N VAL A 197 -17.49 4.01 -9.22
CA VAL A 197 -17.33 2.73 -9.92
C VAL A 197 -16.26 1.87 -9.28
N VAL A 198 -15.07 2.42 -9.05
CA VAL A 198 -13.95 1.69 -8.42
C VAL A 198 -14.33 1.27 -6.99
N ASN A 199 -14.93 2.17 -6.19
CA ASN A 199 -15.40 1.79 -4.86
C ASN A 199 -16.43 0.66 -4.89
N THR A 200 -17.38 0.71 -5.81
CA THR A 200 -18.44 -0.31 -5.96
C THR A 200 -17.86 -1.65 -6.40
N PHE A 201 -16.80 -1.63 -7.22
CA PHE A 201 -16.07 -2.81 -7.65
C PHE A 201 -15.30 -3.47 -6.50
N LEU A 202 -14.63 -2.69 -5.67
CA LEU A 202 -13.80 -3.19 -4.57
C LEU A 202 -14.61 -3.62 -3.34
N HIS A 203 -15.79 -3.04 -3.14
CA HIS A 203 -16.58 -3.19 -1.93
C HIS A 203 -16.87 -4.65 -1.52
N PRO A 204 -17.29 -5.59 -2.40
CA PRO A 204 -17.64 -6.95 -1.97
C PRO A 204 -16.44 -7.76 -1.46
N VAL A 205 -15.26 -7.51 -2.01
CA VAL A 205 -14.02 -8.20 -1.61
C VAL A 205 -13.66 -7.78 -0.19
N MET A 206 -13.71 -6.48 0.09
CA MET A 206 -13.42 -5.92 1.40
C MET A 206 -14.49 -6.28 2.43
N GLU A 207 -15.77 -6.20 2.05
CA GLU A 207 -16.90 -6.50 2.91
C GLU A 207 -16.82 -7.91 3.49
N ARG A 208 -16.59 -8.92 2.64
CA ARG A 208 -16.51 -10.32 3.05
C ARG A 208 -15.43 -10.55 4.12
N PHE A 209 -14.22 -10.09 3.85
CA PHE A 209 -13.11 -10.24 4.78
C PHE A 209 -13.38 -9.53 6.11
N LEU A 210 -13.79 -8.26 6.06
CA LEU A 210 -13.96 -7.44 7.26
C LEU A 210 -15.07 -7.99 8.17
N TYR A 211 -16.14 -8.54 7.60
CA TYR A 211 -17.18 -9.21 8.40
C TYR A 211 -16.68 -10.51 9.03
N GLN A 212 -15.88 -11.31 8.32
CA GLN A 212 -15.29 -12.52 8.89
C GLN A 212 -14.34 -12.17 10.04
N ALA A 213 -13.45 -11.20 9.86
CA ALA A 213 -12.52 -10.76 10.89
C ALA A 213 -13.25 -10.23 12.14
N GLN A 214 -14.28 -9.37 11.95
CA GLN A 214 -15.08 -8.87 13.06
C GLN A 214 -15.86 -9.97 13.78
N SER A 215 -16.40 -10.96 13.05
CA SER A 215 -17.11 -12.09 13.67
C SER A 215 -16.17 -12.85 14.61
N ARG A 216 -14.96 -13.19 14.13
CA ARG A 216 -13.97 -13.90 14.96
C ARG A 216 -13.48 -13.09 16.16
N LEU A 217 -13.34 -11.77 16.05
CA LEU A 217 -13.04 -10.91 17.20
C LEU A 217 -14.15 -10.97 18.25
N ARG A 218 -15.42 -10.91 17.83
CA ARG A 218 -16.58 -11.03 18.73
C ARG A 218 -16.67 -12.41 19.40
N GLU A 219 -16.39 -13.48 18.67
CA GLU A 219 -16.32 -14.86 19.20
C GLU A 219 -15.28 -14.96 20.31
N ASN A 220 -14.16 -14.26 20.18
CA ASN A 220 -13.13 -14.13 21.21
C ASN A 220 -13.45 -13.06 22.27
N LYS A 221 -14.67 -12.46 22.25
CA LYS A 221 -15.16 -11.44 23.21
C LYS A 221 -14.30 -10.16 23.23
N VAL A 222 -13.64 -9.84 22.11
CA VAL A 222 -12.88 -8.61 21.94
C VAL A 222 -13.86 -7.46 21.79
N THR A 223 -13.70 -6.42 22.59
CA THR A 223 -14.57 -5.22 22.57
C THR A 223 -14.02 -4.11 21.69
N ASN A 224 -12.69 -4.08 21.53
CA ASN A 224 -12.03 -3.07 20.69
C ASN A 224 -12.29 -3.35 19.21
N PRO A 225 -12.61 -2.33 18.41
CA PRO A 225 -12.90 -2.51 17.00
C PRO A 225 -11.63 -2.83 16.20
N LEU A 226 -11.81 -3.59 15.12
CA LEU A 226 -10.82 -3.64 14.04
C LEU A 226 -10.83 -2.29 13.33
N LEU A 227 -9.67 -1.69 13.20
CA LEU A 227 -9.44 -0.47 12.41
C LEU A 227 -8.86 -0.83 11.05
N VAL A 228 -9.41 -0.24 10.01
CA VAL A 228 -8.88 -0.34 8.65
C VAL A 228 -7.93 0.82 8.42
N TYR A 229 -6.70 0.51 8.10
CA TYR A 229 -5.72 1.50 7.68
C TYR A 229 -5.93 1.88 6.21
N ARG A 230 -5.83 3.16 5.90
CA ARG A 230 -6.22 3.73 4.61
C ARG A 230 -5.05 4.34 3.87
N ASN A 231 -5.23 4.54 2.58
CA ASN A 231 -4.23 5.16 1.68
C ASN A 231 -3.99 6.67 1.93
N ASP A 232 -4.79 7.31 2.78
CA ASP A 232 -4.55 8.66 3.28
C ASP A 232 -3.70 8.71 4.57
N GLY A 233 -3.26 7.55 5.07
CA GLY A 233 -2.44 7.42 6.28
C GLY A 233 -3.21 7.39 7.59
N ALA A 234 -4.53 7.52 7.55
CA ALA A 234 -5.38 7.43 8.73
C ALA A 234 -6.02 6.04 8.88
N SER A 235 -6.44 5.73 10.10
CA SER A 235 -7.22 4.54 10.41
C SER A 235 -8.66 4.90 10.75
N SER A 236 -9.60 4.00 10.47
CA SER A 236 -11.00 4.15 10.85
C SER A 236 -11.66 2.80 11.11
N ARG A 237 -12.78 2.78 11.85
CA ARG A 237 -13.56 1.55 12.04
C ARG A 237 -14.05 1.00 10.72
N VAL A 238 -14.19 -0.33 10.63
CA VAL A 238 -14.68 -1.03 9.44
C VAL A 238 -15.98 -0.42 8.90
N SER A 239 -16.95 -0.13 9.76
CA SER A 239 -18.24 0.43 9.36
C SER A 239 -18.17 1.86 8.80
N LYS A 240 -17.02 2.50 8.86
CA LYS A 240 -16.74 3.86 8.38
C LYS A 240 -15.68 3.91 7.28
N SER A 241 -15.13 2.75 6.94
CA SER A 241 -14.13 2.64 5.89
C SER A 241 -14.78 2.51 4.52
N VAL A 242 -14.24 3.23 3.56
CA VAL A 242 -14.58 3.17 2.15
C VAL A 242 -13.64 2.20 1.47
N ALA A 243 -14.13 1.26 0.68
CA ALA A 243 -13.32 0.23 0.05
C ALA A 243 -12.19 0.82 -0.81
N LEU A 244 -12.48 1.87 -1.57
CA LEU A 244 -11.51 2.60 -2.38
C LEU A 244 -10.31 3.11 -1.56
N ARG A 245 -10.52 3.53 -0.32
CA ARG A 245 -9.45 4.02 0.56
C ARG A 245 -8.55 2.92 1.12
N THR A 246 -8.84 1.65 0.86
CA THR A 246 -7.93 0.54 1.19
C THR A 246 -6.94 0.23 0.06
N TYR A 247 -7.19 0.74 -1.14
CA TYR A 247 -6.28 0.57 -2.28
C TYR A 247 -4.92 1.20 -1.97
N SER A 248 -3.82 0.46 -2.22
CA SER A 248 -2.45 0.91 -1.95
C SER A 248 -2.16 1.30 -0.48
N SER A 249 -2.90 0.74 0.50
CA SER A 249 -2.68 1.04 1.92
C SER A 249 -1.37 0.45 2.46
N GLY A 250 -0.89 -0.70 1.99
CA GLY A 250 0.40 -1.28 2.38
C GLY A 250 1.57 -0.35 2.09
N PRO A 251 1.77 0.09 0.82
CA PRO A 251 2.80 1.08 0.48
C PRO A 251 2.70 2.39 1.27
N ARG A 252 1.48 2.85 1.58
CA ARG A 252 1.30 4.02 2.47
C ARG A 252 1.86 3.76 3.87
N GLY A 253 1.70 2.56 4.43
CA GLY A 253 2.34 2.16 5.69
C GLY A 253 3.87 2.26 5.61
N GLY A 254 4.46 1.78 4.52
CA GLY A 254 5.89 1.94 4.25
C GLY A 254 6.34 3.40 4.23
N LEU A 255 5.56 4.29 3.60
CA LEU A 255 5.84 5.74 3.60
C LEU A 255 5.74 6.36 5.00
N GLU A 256 4.77 5.98 5.83
CA GLU A 256 4.67 6.47 7.22
C GLU A 256 5.90 6.06 8.04
N GLY A 257 6.32 4.79 7.92
CA GLY A 257 7.57 4.32 8.53
C GLY A 257 8.79 5.09 8.02
N THR A 258 8.87 5.32 6.70
CA THR A 258 9.95 6.10 6.09
C THR A 258 9.97 7.55 6.59
N ALA A 259 8.82 8.20 6.72
CA ALA A 259 8.72 9.56 7.29
C ALA A 259 9.12 9.59 8.77
N ALA A 260 8.79 8.55 9.54
CA ALA A 260 9.23 8.42 10.93
C ALA A 260 10.76 8.28 11.02
N LEU A 261 11.37 7.45 10.16
CA LEU A 261 12.83 7.34 10.06
C LEU A 261 13.48 8.65 9.59
N ALA A 262 12.91 9.32 8.58
CA ALA A 262 13.41 10.61 8.09
C ALA A 262 13.49 11.64 9.22
N ARG A 263 12.45 11.73 10.07
CA ARG A 263 12.46 12.59 11.26
C ARG A 263 13.54 12.20 12.27
N SER A 264 13.65 10.90 12.56
CA SER A 264 14.59 10.37 13.57
C SER A 264 16.06 10.56 13.17
N TYR A 265 16.37 10.33 11.89
CA TYR A 265 17.74 10.46 11.34
C TYR A 265 17.99 11.85 10.74
N LYS A 266 17.05 12.79 10.82
CA LYS A 266 17.16 14.17 10.28
C LYS A 266 17.54 14.16 8.80
N LEU A 267 16.86 13.33 8.00
CA LEU A 267 17.06 13.19 6.57
C LEU A 267 16.06 14.06 5.82
N ASP A 268 16.53 14.89 4.92
CA ASP A 268 15.69 15.83 4.18
C ASP A 268 14.98 15.16 3.00
N HIS A 269 15.69 14.30 2.23
CA HIS A 269 15.15 13.62 1.07
C HIS A 269 15.37 12.10 1.16
N VAL A 270 14.27 11.36 1.29
CA VAL A 270 14.30 9.91 1.43
C VAL A 270 13.41 9.27 0.36
N LEU A 271 14.00 8.37 -0.41
CA LEU A 271 13.26 7.49 -1.32
C LEU A 271 12.93 6.20 -0.60
N MET A 272 11.66 5.88 -0.51
CA MET A 272 11.18 4.58 -0.11
C MET A 272 11.36 3.58 -1.25
N MET A 273 11.91 2.40 -0.96
CA MET A 273 11.96 1.25 -1.86
C MET A 273 11.49 0.00 -1.11
N ASP A 274 10.21 -0.33 -1.28
CA ASP A 274 9.62 -1.57 -0.75
C ASP A 274 9.64 -2.66 -1.82
N VAL A 275 10.44 -3.69 -1.62
CA VAL A 275 10.55 -4.79 -2.59
C VAL A 275 9.88 -6.03 -2.03
N GLY A 276 8.69 -6.28 -2.52
CA GLY A 276 7.90 -7.46 -2.24
C GLY A 276 8.27 -8.67 -3.13
N GLY A 277 7.38 -9.66 -3.14
CA GLY A 277 7.51 -10.81 -4.05
C GLY A 277 7.24 -10.45 -5.51
N THR A 278 6.30 -9.56 -5.78
CA THR A 278 5.76 -9.27 -7.13
C THR A 278 6.10 -7.87 -7.64
N THR A 279 6.17 -6.90 -6.75
CA THR A 279 6.34 -5.48 -7.07
C THR A 279 7.46 -4.84 -6.27
N THR A 280 7.97 -3.73 -6.79
CA THR A 280 8.74 -2.73 -6.07
C THR A 280 7.90 -1.46 -6.04
N ASP A 281 7.61 -0.99 -4.82
CA ASP A 281 6.89 0.25 -4.58
C ASP A 281 7.89 1.33 -4.16
N VAL A 282 7.87 2.44 -4.90
CA VAL A 282 8.72 3.61 -4.68
C VAL A 282 7.87 4.81 -4.31
N GLY A 283 8.30 5.54 -3.30
CA GLY A 283 7.66 6.79 -2.91
C GLY A 283 8.66 7.78 -2.33
N VAL A 284 8.26 9.03 -2.21
CA VAL A 284 9.11 10.14 -1.79
C VAL A 284 8.67 10.70 -0.44
N VAL A 285 9.64 10.90 0.44
CA VAL A 285 9.50 11.68 1.67
C VAL A 285 10.47 12.85 1.60
N ASP A 286 9.94 14.08 1.57
CA ASP A 286 10.70 15.31 1.42
C ASP A 286 10.42 16.24 2.61
N GLY A 287 11.43 16.71 3.31
CA GLY A 287 11.26 17.48 4.55
C GLY A 287 10.41 16.76 5.60
N CYS A 288 10.55 15.42 5.71
CA CYS A 288 9.74 14.54 6.57
C CYS A 288 8.23 14.52 6.21
N THR A 289 7.85 15.01 5.04
CA THR A 289 6.48 15.01 4.53
C THR A 289 6.35 14.00 3.39
N ILE A 290 5.26 13.22 3.43
CA ILE A 290 4.95 12.25 2.37
C ILE A 290 4.36 13.00 1.18
N ASP A 291 4.90 12.75 -0.01
CA ASP A 291 4.34 13.29 -1.24
C ASP A 291 2.93 12.72 -1.48
N THR A 292 1.99 13.61 -1.73
CA THR A 292 0.56 13.26 -1.83
C THR A 292 -0.10 14.01 -2.98
N GLN A 293 -0.71 13.29 -3.88
CA GLN A 293 -1.57 13.85 -4.92
C GLN A 293 -2.95 14.13 -4.35
N ARG A 294 -3.46 15.33 -4.58
CA ARG A 294 -4.79 15.76 -4.11
C ARG A 294 -5.92 14.97 -4.77
N ARG A 295 -5.74 14.64 -6.02
CA ARG A 295 -6.58 13.74 -6.81
C ARG A 295 -5.75 12.50 -7.13
N GLY A 296 -5.98 11.44 -6.38
CA GLY A 296 -5.21 10.21 -6.48
C GLY A 296 -5.50 9.44 -7.76
N GLN A 297 -4.65 8.49 -8.08
CA GLN A 297 -4.82 7.60 -9.22
C GLN A 297 -4.98 6.16 -8.77
N VAL A 298 -5.97 5.47 -9.30
CA VAL A 298 -6.26 4.06 -9.03
C VAL A 298 -6.32 3.30 -10.35
N GLY A 299 -5.28 2.52 -10.63
CA GLY A 299 -5.04 2.02 -11.97
C GLY A 299 -4.91 3.21 -12.93
N GLU A 300 -5.70 3.21 -13.96
CA GLU A 300 -5.74 4.25 -14.98
C GLU A 300 -6.67 5.43 -14.62
N ALA A 301 -7.55 5.26 -13.62
CA ALA A 301 -8.56 6.24 -13.28
C ALA A 301 -8.10 7.26 -12.24
N THR A 302 -8.30 8.56 -12.53
CA THR A 302 -8.18 9.64 -11.53
C THR A 302 -9.41 9.64 -10.64
N ILE A 303 -9.19 9.70 -9.32
CA ILE A 303 -10.25 9.65 -8.31
C ILE A 303 -10.33 10.93 -7.49
N SER A 304 -11.46 11.15 -6.83
CA SER A 304 -11.77 12.34 -6.05
C SER A 304 -11.09 12.39 -4.66
N PHE A 305 -10.28 11.43 -4.30
CA PHE A 305 -9.65 11.35 -2.99
C PHE A 305 -8.14 11.57 -3.07
N PRO A 306 -7.53 12.21 -2.06
CA PRO A 306 -6.09 12.32 -1.98
C PRO A 306 -5.45 10.94 -1.74
N MET A 307 -4.31 10.70 -2.39
CA MET A 307 -3.50 9.50 -2.24
C MET A 307 -2.02 9.85 -2.22
N SER A 308 -1.23 9.04 -1.50
CA SER A 308 0.22 9.15 -1.57
C SER A 308 0.72 8.82 -2.98
N SER A 309 1.69 9.59 -3.44
CA SER A 309 2.39 9.31 -4.70
C SER A 309 3.27 8.07 -4.51
N VAL A 310 2.78 6.92 -4.97
CA VAL A 310 3.52 5.66 -4.97
C VAL A 310 3.60 5.15 -6.40
N HIS A 311 4.82 4.94 -6.86
CA HIS A 311 5.07 4.32 -8.15
C HIS A 311 5.35 2.83 -7.96
N SER A 312 4.45 1.98 -8.45
CA SER A 312 4.59 0.52 -8.39
C SER A 312 5.14 -0.01 -9.72
N SER A 313 6.22 -0.77 -9.64
CA SER A 313 6.81 -1.46 -10.79
C SER A 313 6.67 -2.98 -10.62
N GLY A 314 6.37 -3.69 -11.71
CA GLY A 314 6.25 -5.15 -11.73
C GLY A 314 7.59 -5.89 -11.57
N VAL A 315 8.46 -5.41 -10.69
CA VAL A 315 9.78 -5.98 -10.39
C VAL A 315 9.85 -6.33 -8.91
N GLY A 316 9.96 -7.61 -8.59
CA GLY A 316 10.06 -8.12 -7.22
C GLY A 316 10.80 -9.44 -7.16
N GLY A 317 10.84 -10.06 -5.98
CA GLY A 317 11.56 -11.32 -5.74
C GLY A 317 11.10 -12.50 -6.61
N SER A 318 9.84 -12.52 -7.03
CA SER A 318 9.24 -13.56 -7.87
C SER A 318 9.00 -13.10 -9.31
N SER A 319 9.54 -11.96 -9.74
CA SER A 319 9.42 -11.49 -11.13
C SER A 319 10.09 -12.46 -12.08
N ILE A 320 9.40 -12.78 -13.18
CA ILE A 320 9.90 -13.69 -14.20
C ILE A 320 11.04 -13.02 -14.96
N ILE A 321 12.17 -13.69 -15.01
CA ILE A 321 13.30 -13.31 -15.84
C ILE A 321 13.31 -14.23 -17.07
N SER A 322 13.34 -13.63 -18.25
CA SER A 322 13.24 -14.37 -19.54
C SER A 322 14.21 -13.83 -20.58
N VAL A 323 14.40 -14.56 -21.65
CA VAL A 323 15.17 -14.12 -22.81
C VAL A 323 14.22 -13.71 -23.92
N ARG A 324 14.36 -12.47 -24.42
CA ARG A 324 13.65 -11.94 -25.60
C ARG A 324 14.65 -11.26 -26.53
N ASP A 325 14.65 -11.64 -27.78
CA ASP A 325 15.56 -11.08 -28.79
C ASP A 325 17.03 -11.12 -28.37
N GLY A 326 17.45 -12.20 -27.71
CA GLY A 326 18.81 -12.39 -27.21
C GLY A 326 19.21 -11.53 -26.01
N LYS A 327 18.26 -10.85 -25.36
CA LYS A 327 18.46 -10.03 -24.17
C LYS A 327 17.70 -10.60 -22.97
N ILE A 328 18.26 -10.40 -21.78
CA ILE A 328 17.56 -10.71 -20.53
C ILE A 328 16.56 -9.58 -20.25
N VAL A 329 15.32 -9.97 -19.96
CA VAL A 329 14.20 -9.06 -19.62
C VAL A 329 13.63 -9.49 -18.28
N VAL A 330 13.38 -8.53 -17.38
CA VAL A 330 12.82 -8.72 -16.05
C VAL A 330 11.38 -8.24 -16.04
N GLY A 331 10.48 -9.11 -15.55
CA GLY A 331 9.06 -8.77 -15.41
C GLY A 331 8.31 -8.50 -16.73
N PRO A 332 7.20 -7.74 -16.69
CA PRO A 332 6.46 -7.33 -15.49
C PRO A 332 5.69 -8.48 -14.82
N ARG A 333 5.62 -9.66 -15.46
CA ARG A 333 4.93 -10.83 -14.90
C ARG A 333 5.71 -11.45 -13.76
N SER A 334 4.98 -11.97 -12.77
CA SER A 334 5.51 -12.67 -11.61
C SER A 334 4.94 -14.07 -11.50
N VAL A 335 5.70 -14.99 -10.92
CA VAL A 335 5.22 -16.34 -10.54
C VAL A 335 4.41 -16.33 -9.23
N GLY A 336 4.33 -15.20 -8.55
CA GLY A 336 3.62 -15.05 -7.27
C GLY A 336 4.16 -15.95 -6.16
N ALA A 337 3.28 -16.30 -5.21
CA ALA A 337 3.60 -17.22 -4.12
C ALA A 337 3.49 -18.69 -4.51
N ALA A 338 2.56 -19.00 -5.41
CA ALA A 338 2.33 -20.33 -5.93
C ALA A 338 2.05 -20.23 -7.45
N PRO A 339 2.80 -20.96 -8.30
CA PRO A 339 3.82 -21.93 -7.94
C PRO A 339 5.10 -21.35 -7.31
N GLY A 340 5.30 -20.04 -7.38
CA GLY A 340 6.45 -19.34 -6.82
C GLY A 340 7.76 -19.58 -7.57
N PRO A 341 8.88 -19.03 -7.09
CA PRO A 341 10.24 -19.32 -7.56
C PRO A 341 10.51 -20.83 -7.63
N ALA A 342 11.34 -21.27 -8.56
CA ALA A 342 11.65 -22.68 -8.73
C ALA A 342 12.22 -23.31 -7.44
N CYS A 343 13.03 -22.56 -6.70
CA CYS A 343 13.61 -22.99 -5.41
C CYS A 343 12.58 -23.26 -4.31
N PHE A 344 11.33 -22.75 -4.41
CA PHE A 344 10.28 -23.06 -3.42
C PHE A 344 9.80 -24.52 -3.49
N GLY A 345 10.09 -25.23 -4.60
CA GLY A 345 9.71 -26.61 -4.75
C GLY A 345 8.22 -26.86 -5.03
N LEU A 346 7.42 -25.81 -5.24
CA LEU A 346 5.97 -25.85 -5.43
C LEU A 346 5.55 -25.97 -6.92
N GLY A 347 6.51 -26.24 -7.81
CA GLY A 347 6.25 -26.45 -9.23
C GLY A 347 6.57 -25.26 -10.14
N GLY A 348 7.28 -24.24 -9.64
CA GLY A 348 7.77 -23.12 -10.44
C GLY A 348 8.65 -23.59 -11.61
N LYS A 349 8.41 -23.00 -12.80
CA LYS A 349 9.09 -23.36 -14.06
C LYS A 349 9.79 -22.17 -14.72
N ASP A 350 9.60 -20.99 -14.19
CA ASP A 350 10.19 -19.75 -14.68
C ASP A 350 11.32 -19.31 -13.75
N ALA A 351 12.39 -18.76 -14.33
CA ALA A 351 13.52 -18.24 -13.57
C ALA A 351 13.17 -16.92 -12.90
N THR A 352 13.61 -16.74 -11.64
CA THR A 352 13.38 -15.50 -10.86
C THR A 352 14.67 -15.02 -10.23
N ILE A 353 14.66 -13.79 -9.69
CA ILE A 353 15.81 -13.27 -8.94
C ILE A 353 16.06 -14.04 -7.65
N THR A 354 15.02 -14.58 -7.00
CA THR A 354 15.18 -15.44 -5.81
C THR A 354 16.01 -16.69 -6.15
N ASP A 355 15.75 -17.33 -7.30
CA ASP A 355 16.54 -18.47 -7.79
C ASP A 355 18.01 -18.10 -8.02
N VAL A 356 18.24 -16.90 -8.59
CA VAL A 356 19.59 -16.35 -8.80
C VAL A 356 20.32 -16.12 -7.47
N LYS A 357 19.65 -15.50 -6.51
CA LYS A 357 20.25 -15.19 -5.19
C LYS A 357 20.63 -16.46 -4.41
N VAL A 358 19.86 -17.54 -4.53
CA VAL A 358 20.20 -18.87 -3.99
C VAL A 358 21.47 -19.41 -4.64
N LEU A 359 21.56 -19.38 -5.97
CA LEU A 359 22.71 -19.95 -6.69
C LEU A 359 23.96 -19.08 -6.63
N LEU A 360 23.83 -17.78 -6.43
CA LEU A 360 24.97 -16.90 -6.11
C LEU A 360 25.48 -17.11 -4.68
N GLY A 361 24.73 -17.82 -3.81
CA GLY A 361 25.07 -18.03 -2.41
C GLY A 361 24.67 -16.88 -1.48
N ILE A 362 23.94 -15.87 -1.98
CA ILE A 362 23.50 -14.72 -1.18
C ILE A 362 22.42 -15.14 -0.19
N LEU A 363 21.42 -15.90 -0.63
CA LEU A 363 20.40 -16.52 0.21
C LEU A 363 20.85 -17.89 0.68
N ASP A 364 20.76 -18.13 1.99
CA ASP A 364 20.98 -19.45 2.56
C ASP A 364 19.70 -20.29 2.41
N PRO A 365 19.77 -21.46 1.73
CA PRO A 365 18.61 -22.32 1.55
C PRO A 365 17.98 -22.84 2.85
N GLY A 366 18.72 -22.89 3.94
CA GLY A 366 18.29 -23.45 5.22
C GLY A 366 17.68 -22.44 6.18
N THR A 367 17.97 -21.14 6.01
CA THR A 367 17.52 -20.07 6.94
C THR A 367 16.36 -19.23 6.39
N TYR A 368 15.91 -19.50 5.17
CA TYR A 368 14.85 -18.72 4.55
C TYR A 368 13.56 -18.72 5.39
N LEU A 369 12.98 -17.52 5.62
CA LEU A 369 11.86 -17.29 6.53
C LEU A 369 12.13 -17.84 7.96
N ASN A 370 13.32 -17.60 8.50
CA ASN A 370 13.77 -18.15 9.78
C ASN A 370 13.68 -19.69 9.82
N GLY A 371 14.06 -20.36 8.74
CA GLY A 371 14.04 -21.82 8.61
C GLY A 371 12.67 -22.46 8.42
N GLN A 372 11.60 -21.65 8.23
CA GLN A 372 10.26 -22.19 7.97
C GLN A 372 10.11 -22.77 6.56
N MET A 373 10.99 -22.40 5.62
CA MET A 373 11.01 -22.92 4.26
C MET A 373 12.44 -23.24 3.84
N HIS A 374 12.65 -24.45 3.30
CA HIS A 374 13.92 -24.85 2.72
C HIS A 374 13.91 -24.64 1.21
N LEU A 375 14.94 -23.95 0.67
CA LEU A 375 15.04 -23.63 -0.76
C LEU A 375 15.80 -24.72 -1.53
N ASP A 376 15.27 -25.18 -2.66
CA ASP A 376 15.85 -26.20 -3.53
C ASP A 376 16.72 -25.58 -4.63
N ALA A 377 18.02 -25.47 -4.38
CA ALA A 377 18.98 -24.93 -5.34
C ALA A 377 19.11 -25.77 -6.63
N ALA A 378 18.80 -27.08 -6.58
CA ALA A 378 18.89 -27.92 -7.78
C ALA A 378 17.80 -27.58 -8.79
N ARG A 379 16.60 -27.22 -8.33
CA ARG A 379 15.51 -26.73 -9.19
C ARG A 379 15.83 -25.39 -9.82
N SER A 380 16.37 -24.44 -9.05
CA SER A 380 16.83 -23.15 -9.59
C SER A 380 17.86 -23.35 -10.70
N ARG A 381 18.85 -24.22 -10.46
CA ARG A 381 19.88 -24.55 -11.44
C ARG A 381 19.26 -25.09 -12.74
N ALA A 382 18.37 -26.07 -12.64
CA ALA A 382 17.72 -26.68 -13.81
C ALA A 382 16.93 -25.64 -14.62
N VAL A 383 16.11 -24.83 -13.95
CA VAL A 383 15.27 -23.82 -14.60
C VAL A 383 16.12 -22.74 -15.27
N ILE A 384 17.10 -22.14 -14.57
CA ILE A 384 17.94 -21.07 -15.14
C ILE A 384 18.79 -21.61 -16.30
N THR A 385 19.31 -22.83 -16.21
CA THR A 385 20.06 -23.44 -17.31
C THR A 385 19.18 -23.54 -18.55
N GLN A 386 17.98 -24.12 -18.41
CA GLN A 386 17.06 -24.38 -19.52
C GLN A 386 16.48 -23.10 -20.13
N THR A 387 16.11 -22.11 -19.29
CA THR A 387 15.32 -20.94 -19.75
C THR A 387 16.18 -19.72 -20.08
N ILE A 388 17.42 -19.64 -19.57
CA ILE A 388 18.29 -18.48 -19.75
C ILE A 388 19.64 -18.85 -20.36
N ALA A 389 20.41 -19.78 -19.74
CA ALA A 389 21.77 -20.04 -20.15
C ALA A 389 21.84 -20.71 -21.55
N GLU A 390 21.07 -21.77 -21.80
CA GLU A 390 21.01 -22.46 -23.09
C GLU A 390 20.51 -21.55 -24.22
N PRO A 391 19.41 -20.77 -24.07
CA PRO A 391 18.95 -19.85 -25.11
C PRO A 391 19.95 -18.75 -25.45
N LEU A 392 20.80 -18.31 -24.50
CA LEU A 392 21.84 -17.31 -24.73
C LEU A 392 23.17 -17.94 -25.17
N GLY A 393 23.34 -19.26 -25.07
CA GLY A 393 24.60 -19.94 -25.37
C GLY A 393 25.75 -19.59 -24.43
N ILE A 394 25.45 -19.30 -23.15
CA ILE A 394 26.42 -18.90 -22.11
C ILE A 394 26.44 -19.92 -20.96
N SER A 395 27.44 -19.82 -20.09
CA SER A 395 27.48 -20.64 -18.89
C SER A 395 26.38 -20.24 -17.89
N LEU A 396 26.02 -21.16 -16.98
CA LEU A 396 25.10 -20.86 -15.90
C LEU A 396 25.61 -19.69 -15.04
N GLU A 397 26.88 -19.70 -14.72
CA GLU A 397 27.53 -18.70 -13.88
C GLU A 397 27.45 -17.30 -14.51
N GLU A 398 27.67 -17.20 -15.80
CA GLU A 398 27.51 -15.94 -16.54
C GLU A 398 26.02 -15.52 -16.61
N ALA A 399 25.10 -16.47 -16.77
CA ALA A 399 23.67 -16.18 -16.75
C ALA A 399 23.22 -15.58 -15.42
N LEU A 400 23.67 -16.13 -14.29
CA LEU A 400 23.35 -15.63 -12.95
C LEU A 400 23.76 -14.15 -12.77
N LEU A 401 24.98 -13.81 -13.17
CA LEU A 401 25.49 -12.43 -13.04
C LEU A 401 24.74 -11.45 -13.95
N ARG A 402 24.47 -11.85 -15.20
CA ARG A 402 23.71 -11.03 -16.14
C ARG A 402 22.25 -10.84 -15.70
N MET A 403 21.63 -11.86 -15.12
CA MET A 403 20.28 -11.78 -14.56
C MET A 403 20.24 -10.83 -13.37
N GLU A 404 21.23 -10.94 -12.46
CA GLU A 404 21.32 -10.01 -11.32
C GLU A 404 21.52 -8.58 -11.79
N ASP A 405 22.42 -8.34 -12.74
CA ASP A 405 22.69 -7.01 -13.28
C ASP A 405 21.46 -6.40 -13.95
N ALA A 406 20.75 -7.16 -14.80
CA ALA A 406 19.51 -6.73 -15.42
C ALA A 406 18.41 -6.42 -14.40
N TYR A 407 18.29 -7.23 -13.34
CA TYR A 407 17.33 -7.00 -12.27
C TYR A 407 17.62 -5.69 -11.50
N LEU A 408 18.88 -5.46 -11.14
CA LEU A 408 19.30 -4.25 -10.42
C LEU A 408 19.13 -3.00 -11.29
N GLU A 409 19.38 -3.09 -12.60
CA GLU A 409 19.16 -1.99 -13.56
C GLU A 409 17.67 -1.65 -13.64
N THR A 410 16.82 -2.66 -13.88
CA THR A 410 15.35 -2.45 -13.95
C THR A 410 14.80 -1.87 -12.65
N MET A 411 15.36 -2.28 -11.50
CA MET A 411 14.99 -1.73 -10.20
C MET A 411 15.43 -0.26 -10.06
N ALA A 412 16.67 0.06 -10.44
CA ALA A 412 17.19 1.42 -10.37
C ALA A 412 16.41 2.39 -11.28
N GLU A 413 15.96 1.93 -12.45
CA GLU A 413 15.12 2.71 -13.37
C GLU A 413 13.83 3.21 -12.70
N THR A 414 13.29 2.48 -11.72
CA THR A 414 12.03 2.86 -11.06
C THR A 414 12.12 4.13 -10.22
N PHE A 415 13.32 4.53 -9.80
CA PHE A 415 13.51 5.70 -8.92
C PHE A 415 14.66 6.63 -9.35
N ARG A 416 15.39 6.33 -10.43
CA ARG A 416 16.55 7.11 -10.87
C ARG A 416 16.24 8.58 -11.08
N ASP A 417 15.09 8.90 -11.67
CA ASP A 417 14.66 10.29 -11.95
C ASP A 417 14.27 11.07 -10.68
N LEU A 418 14.10 10.39 -9.56
CA LEU A 418 13.77 10.99 -8.27
C LEU A 418 15.02 11.26 -7.42
N VAL A 419 16.20 10.83 -7.86
CA VAL A 419 17.45 10.93 -7.09
C VAL A 419 17.97 12.37 -7.07
N ARG A 420 18.35 12.84 -5.90
CA ARG A 420 19.02 14.12 -5.62
C ARG A 420 20.36 13.86 -4.93
N PRO A 421 21.27 14.86 -4.86
CA PRO A 421 22.59 14.67 -4.22
C PRO A 421 22.56 14.22 -2.76
N ASP A 422 21.51 14.59 -2.02
CA ASP A 422 21.28 14.29 -0.59
C ASP A 422 20.37 13.08 -0.37
N THR A 423 19.95 12.40 -1.41
CA THR A 423 19.03 11.25 -1.34
C THR A 423 19.57 10.14 -0.45
N THR A 424 18.72 9.69 0.47
CA THR A 424 18.89 8.41 1.17
C THR A 424 17.85 7.42 0.66
N LEU A 425 18.27 6.20 0.29
CA LEU A 425 17.38 5.12 -0.13
C LEU A 425 16.99 4.28 1.10
N ALA A 426 15.75 4.37 1.56
CA ALA A 426 15.21 3.49 2.59
C ALA A 426 14.71 2.20 1.94
N ALA A 427 15.43 1.09 2.13
CA ALA A 427 15.17 -0.17 1.47
C ALA A 427 14.64 -1.22 2.44
N PHE A 428 13.48 -1.78 2.13
CA PHE A 428 12.82 -2.79 2.95
C PHE A 428 11.96 -3.75 2.12
N GLY A 429 11.11 -4.54 2.76
CA GLY A 429 10.45 -5.68 2.13
C GLY A 429 11.35 -6.92 2.10
N GLY A 430 10.81 -8.05 1.66
CA GLY A 430 11.52 -9.33 1.71
C GLY A 430 12.75 -9.42 0.79
N ALA A 431 12.78 -8.67 -0.33
CA ALA A 431 13.86 -8.69 -1.31
C ALA A 431 14.64 -7.35 -1.40
N GLY A 432 14.17 -6.29 -0.74
CA GLY A 432 14.77 -4.95 -0.77
C GLY A 432 16.21 -4.93 -0.25
N PRO A 433 16.48 -5.37 0.98
CA PRO A 433 17.79 -5.25 1.60
C PRO A 433 18.92 -5.93 0.82
N MET A 434 18.66 -7.07 0.17
CA MET A 434 19.70 -7.79 -0.58
C MET A 434 20.03 -7.15 -1.93
N SER A 435 19.20 -6.23 -2.41
CA SER A 435 19.37 -5.55 -3.70
C SER A 435 19.70 -4.06 -3.55
N ALA A 436 19.58 -3.51 -2.33
CA ALA A 436 19.63 -2.09 -2.04
C ALA A 436 20.92 -1.40 -2.50
N CYS A 437 22.10 -1.91 -2.10
CA CYS A 437 23.39 -1.32 -2.50
C CYS A 437 23.59 -1.35 -4.01
N GLY A 438 23.25 -2.48 -4.67
CA GLY A 438 23.38 -2.61 -6.12
C GLY A 438 22.47 -1.68 -6.91
N ALA A 439 21.20 -1.53 -6.48
CA ALA A 439 20.26 -0.60 -7.10
C ALA A 439 20.65 0.87 -6.83
N ALA A 440 21.08 1.18 -5.60
CA ALA A 440 21.59 2.51 -5.23
C ALA A 440 22.80 2.92 -6.08
N GLU A 441 23.78 2.01 -6.28
CA GLU A 441 24.94 2.25 -7.13
C GLU A 441 24.54 2.57 -8.56
N LYS A 442 23.63 1.80 -9.17
CA LYS A 442 23.14 2.03 -10.53
C LYS A 442 22.34 3.33 -10.68
N ALA A 443 21.66 3.76 -9.64
CA ALA A 443 20.90 5.01 -9.61
C ALA A 443 21.73 6.24 -9.17
N GLY A 444 22.97 6.04 -8.68
CA GLY A 444 23.83 7.12 -8.19
C GLY A 444 23.52 7.60 -6.78
N VAL A 445 22.79 6.81 -5.99
CA VAL A 445 22.51 7.08 -4.57
C VAL A 445 23.70 6.61 -3.73
N LYS A 446 24.14 7.42 -2.74
CA LYS A 446 25.33 7.14 -1.93
C LYS A 446 25.04 6.69 -0.51
N ARG A 447 23.79 6.72 -0.08
CA ARG A 447 23.37 6.30 1.26
C ARG A 447 22.16 5.41 1.17
N VAL A 448 22.22 4.27 1.84
CA VAL A 448 21.12 3.32 2.01
C VAL A 448 20.79 3.21 3.49
N LEU A 449 19.53 3.23 3.84
CA LEU A 449 19.02 2.94 5.17
C LEU A 449 18.18 1.65 5.10
N ILE A 450 18.57 0.63 5.87
CA ILE A 450 17.82 -0.62 6.02
C ILE A 450 17.29 -0.68 7.45
N PRO A 451 15.99 -0.53 7.66
CA PRO A 451 15.40 -0.60 8.98
C PRO A 451 15.58 -2.00 9.61
N ARG A 452 15.79 -2.07 10.91
CA ARG A 452 15.75 -3.34 11.65
C ARG A 452 14.47 -4.13 11.39
N MET A 453 13.37 -3.40 11.20
CA MET A 453 12.04 -3.96 10.90
C MET A 453 11.81 -4.17 9.39
N ALA A 454 12.86 -4.17 8.55
CA ALA A 454 12.75 -4.19 7.09
C ALA A 454 11.79 -5.26 6.55
N ALA A 455 11.75 -6.43 7.16
CA ALA A 455 10.88 -7.50 6.71
C ALA A 455 9.38 -7.25 6.92
N VAL A 456 9.00 -6.40 7.88
CA VAL A 456 7.61 -6.08 8.26
C VAL A 456 7.38 -4.57 8.30
N PHE A 457 8.11 -3.81 7.49
CA PHE A 457 8.20 -2.37 7.65
C PHE A 457 6.89 -1.63 7.35
N SER A 458 6.08 -2.11 6.42
CA SER A 458 4.75 -1.53 6.17
C SER A 458 3.84 -1.69 7.40
N ALA A 459 3.82 -2.87 8.05
CA ALA A 459 3.09 -3.07 9.30
C ALA A 459 3.66 -2.22 10.45
N PHE A 460 4.99 -2.05 10.53
CA PHE A 460 5.64 -1.15 11.46
C PHE A 460 5.19 0.30 11.24
N GLY A 461 5.18 0.78 10.00
CA GLY A 461 4.77 2.14 9.67
C GLY A 461 3.31 2.45 10.03
N ILE A 462 2.41 1.47 9.95
CA ILE A 462 1.02 1.62 10.42
C ILE A 462 0.95 2.03 11.90
N SER A 463 1.97 1.69 12.73
CA SER A 463 2.00 2.08 14.14
C SER A 463 2.03 3.60 14.38
N PHE A 464 2.41 4.38 13.38
CA PHE A 464 2.42 5.85 13.41
C PHE A 464 1.11 6.47 12.91
N SER A 465 0.11 5.64 12.53
CA SER A 465 -1.19 6.15 12.06
C SER A 465 -2.09 6.57 13.21
N ASP A 466 -2.88 7.60 12.95
CA ASP A 466 -3.91 8.12 13.83
C ASP A 466 -5.31 7.75 13.32
N ILE A 467 -6.33 7.91 14.16
CA ILE A 467 -7.71 7.88 13.71
C ILE A 467 -8.05 9.25 13.14
N GLY A 468 -8.47 9.31 11.88
CA GLY A 468 -8.71 10.61 11.25
C GLY A 468 -9.61 10.54 10.02
N LYS A 469 -10.13 11.70 9.66
CA LYS A 469 -10.92 11.93 8.45
C LYS A 469 -10.69 13.32 7.91
N THR A 470 -10.71 13.42 6.58
CA THR A 470 -10.78 14.68 5.85
C THR A 470 -12.19 14.85 5.29
N TYR A 471 -12.75 16.02 5.48
CA TYR A 471 -14.04 16.44 4.95
C TYR A 471 -13.82 17.63 4.01
N GLU A 472 -14.60 17.68 2.96
CA GLU A 472 -14.52 18.71 1.92
C GLU A 472 -15.93 19.10 1.52
N ILE A 473 -16.09 20.37 1.13
CA ILE A 473 -17.32 20.90 0.56
C ILE A 473 -16.99 22.03 -0.41
N SER A 474 -17.58 21.98 -1.61
CA SER A 474 -17.47 23.08 -2.56
C SER A 474 -18.25 24.28 -2.06
N VAL A 475 -17.62 25.47 -2.13
CA VAL A 475 -18.20 26.72 -1.68
C VAL A 475 -18.94 27.37 -2.84
N SER A 476 -20.22 27.04 -3.01
CA SER A 476 -21.06 27.60 -4.08
C SER A 476 -21.46 29.07 -3.86
N GLU A 477 -21.43 29.53 -2.61
CA GLU A 477 -21.73 30.90 -2.22
C GLU A 477 -20.54 31.48 -1.48
N ASN A 478 -19.76 32.36 -2.14
CA ASN A 478 -18.53 32.94 -1.63
C ASN A 478 -18.73 33.97 -0.49
N GLY A 479 -19.97 34.30 -0.15
CA GLY A 479 -20.27 35.25 0.93
C GLY A 479 -20.11 34.65 2.33
N PRO A 480 -19.97 35.48 3.38
CA PRO A 480 -19.77 35.02 4.76
C PRO A 480 -20.83 34.04 5.26
N GLU A 481 -22.08 34.21 4.83
CA GLU A 481 -23.18 33.32 5.22
C GLU A 481 -23.08 31.94 4.56
N GLY A 482 -22.59 31.87 3.31
CA GLY A 482 -22.35 30.60 2.61
C GLY A 482 -21.21 29.81 3.24
N LEU A 483 -20.09 30.48 3.49
CA LEU A 483 -18.94 29.88 4.21
C LEU A 483 -19.32 29.42 5.61
N GLN A 484 -20.14 30.19 6.34
CA GLN A 484 -20.62 29.79 7.66
C GLN A 484 -21.45 28.49 7.59
N ARG A 485 -22.37 28.39 6.64
CA ARG A 485 -23.19 27.16 6.45
C ARG A 485 -22.31 25.95 6.14
N ASN A 486 -21.34 26.12 5.24
CA ASN A 486 -20.41 25.05 4.88
C ASN A 486 -19.54 24.62 6.06
N HIS A 487 -19.03 25.59 6.83
CA HIS A 487 -18.29 25.33 8.07
C HIS A 487 -19.14 24.51 9.07
N ASP A 488 -20.37 24.93 9.33
CA ASP A 488 -21.26 24.26 10.28
C ASP A 488 -21.63 22.84 9.79
N ASP A 489 -21.85 22.65 8.50
CA ASP A 489 -22.12 21.32 7.94
C ASP A 489 -20.93 20.37 8.09
N LEU A 490 -19.70 20.81 7.74
CA LEU A 490 -18.51 20.00 7.92
C LEU A 490 -18.27 19.69 9.40
N LEU A 491 -18.48 20.65 10.29
CA LEU A 491 -18.34 20.45 11.73
C LEU A 491 -19.32 19.38 12.25
N HIS A 492 -20.58 19.46 11.87
CA HIS A 492 -21.59 18.48 12.25
C HIS A 492 -21.30 17.07 11.70
N ARG A 493 -20.80 16.99 10.45
CA ARG A 493 -20.34 15.70 9.89
C ARG A 493 -19.19 15.12 10.69
N ALA A 494 -18.20 15.96 11.03
CA ALA A 494 -17.05 15.56 11.81
C ALA A 494 -17.41 15.12 13.24
N GLU A 495 -18.25 15.88 13.95
CA GLU A 495 -18.76 15.53 15.29
C GLU A 495 -19.45 14.16 15.30
N ARG A 496 -20.39 13.97 14.37
CA ARG A 496 -21.12 12.70 14.26
C ARG A 496 -20.19 11.53 13.97
N ASP A 497 -19.26 11.71 13.03
CA ASP A 497 -18.41 10.62 12.59
C ASP A 497 -17.34 10.27 13.64
N MET A 498 -16.74 11.28 14.29
CA MET A 498 -15.78 11.03 15.38
C MET A 498 -16.46 10.43 16.62
N PHE A 499 -17.70 10.84 16.93
CA PHE A 499 -18.49 10.18 17.97
C PHE A 499 -18.73 8.70 17.66
N GLN A 500 -18.95 8.33 16.41
CA GLN A 500 -19.08 6.93 15.99
C GLN A 500 -17.75 6.16 16.01
N GLU A 501 -16.61 6.87 15.91
CA GLU A 501 -15.29 6.29 16.18
C GLU A 501 -15.02 6.13 17.69
N GLY A 502 -15.84 6.72 18.55
CA GLY A 502 -15.74 6.65 20.00
C GLY A 502 -15.04 7.83 20.66
N TYR A 503 -14.92 8.96 19.95
CA TYR A 503 -14.25 10.17 20.42
C TYR A 503 -15.14 11.38 20.27
N THR A 504 -14.98 12.36 21.15
CA THR A 504 -15.58 13.68 21.00
C THR A 504 -14.61 14.58 20.20
N LEU A 505 -15.14 15.63 19.55
CA LEU A 505 -14.32 16.46 18.68
C LEU A 505 -13.26 17.28 19.46
N ASP A 506 -13.53 17.61 20.72
CA ASP A 506 -12.60 18.28 21.64
C ASP A 506 -11.40 17.40 22.04
N GLU A 507 -11.49 16.09 21.87
CA GLU A 507 -10.37 15.15 22.00
C GLU A 507 -9.50 15.07 20.72
N CYS A 508 -9.89 15.74 19.65
CA CYS A 508 -9.28 15.68 18.34
C CYS A 508 -8.56 16.98 17.98
N GLN A 509 -7.53 16.87 17.17
CA GLN A 509 -6.94 18.02 16.48
C GLN A 509 -7.77 18.30 15.22
N THR A 510 -8.07 19.57 14.98
CA THR A 510 -8.76 20.02 13.78
C THR A 510 -7.88 21.00 13.02
N LYS A 511 -7.86 20.87 11.70
CA LYS A 511 -7.18 21.80 10.81
C LYS A 511 -8.14 22.21 9.71
N TRP A 512 -8.39 23.50 9.59
CA TRP A 512 -9.20 24.09 8.55
C TRP A 512 -8.32 24.66 7.45
N THR A 513 -8.66 24.36 6.21
CA THR A 513 -7.99 24.91 5.02
C THR A 513 -9.03 25.33 4.00
N ILE A 514 -8.71 26.39 3.24
CA ILE A 514 -9.44 26.73 2.03
C ILE A 514 -8.51 26.55 0.85
N GLU A 515 -9.01 25.89 -0.17
CA GLU A 515 -8.29 25.60 -1.40
C GLU A 515 -9.00 26.25 -2.58
N GLU A 516 -8.22 26.76 -3.51
CA GLU A 516 -8.70 27.22 -4.81
C GLU A 516 -8.35 26.17 -5.85
N HIS A 517 -9.33 25.77 -6.65
CA HIS A 517 -9.16 24.75 -7.68
C HIS A 517 -9.41 25.36 -9.05
N ASP A 518 -8.57 24.98 -10.03
CA ASP A 518 -8.79 25.33 -11.42
C ASP A 518 -9.97 24.54 -12.04
N GLU A 519 -10.25 24.80 -13.30
CA GLU A 519 -11.30 24.11 -14.07
C GLU A 519 -11.08 22.58 -14.21
N ASN A 520 -9.87 22.08 -13.97
CA ASN A 520 -9.55 20.65 -13.95
C ASN A 520 -9.65 20.06 -12.54
N GLY A 521 -9.92 20.90 -11.52
CA GLY A 521 -9.96 20.51 -10.11
C GLY A 521 -8.58 20.33 -9.48
N GLU A 522 -7.52 20.91 -10.09
CA GLU A 522 -6.19 20.95 -9.51
C GLU A 522 -6.07 22.12 -8.54
N VAL A 523 -5.36 21.91 -7.44
CA VAL A 523 -5.16 22.94 -6.41
C VAL A 523 -4.21 24.02 -6.92
N VAL A 524 -4.74 25.23 -7.10
CA VAL A 524 -3.98 26.43 -7.47
C VAL A 524 -3.39 27.10 -6.23
N SER A 525 -4.16 27.17 -5.14
CA SER A 525 -3.70 27.68 -3.86
C SER A 525 -4.34 26.92 -2.70
N SER A 526 -3.61 26.84 -1.58
CA SER A 526 -4.10 26.26 -0.32
C SER A 526 -3.56 27.05 0.85
N ARG A 527 -4.45 27.49 1.75
CA ARG A 527 -4.08 28.25 2.94
C ARG A 527 -4.93 27.88 4.15
N PRO A 528 -4.44 28.10 5.38
CA PRO A 528 -5.27 27.99 6.57
C PRO A 528 -6.52 28.86 6.45
N TYR A 529 -7.65 28.35 6.95
CA TYR A 529 -8.91 29.09 7.04
C TYR A 529 -9.21 29.38 8.51
N GLU A 530 -9.51 30.66 8.80
CA GLU A 530 -9.98 31.09 10.11
C GLU A 530 -11.50 31.35 10.06
N HIS A 531 -12.20 30.76 11.02
CA HIS A 531 -13.65 30.90 11.10
C HIS A 531 -14.10 32.35 11.12
N GLY A 532 -14.99 32.72 10.19
CA GLY A 532 -15.54 34.07 10.05
C GLY A 532 -14.71 35.00 9.17
N GLU A 533 -13.61 34.56 8.57
CA GLU A 533 -12.89 35.36 7.56
C GLU A 533 -13.69 35.51 6.28
N GLU A 534 -13.50 36.64 5.60
CA GLU A 534 -14.00 36.85 4.25
C GLU A 534 -13.00 36.29 3.23
N VAL A 535 -13.50 35.47 2.31
CA VAL A 535 -12.71 34.91 1.20
C VAL A 535 -13.05 35.66 -0.06
N ALA A 536 -12.02 36.26 -0.68
CA ALA A 536 -12.20 36.98 -1.94
C ALA A 536 -12.55 35.96 -3.08
N ASP A 537 -13.41 36.44 -3.99
CA ASP A 537 -13.69 35.69 -5.21
C ASP A 537 -12.44 35.77 -6.13
N SER A 538 -11.79 34.64 -6.33
CA SER A 538 -10.60 34.52 -7.20
C SER A 538 -10.96 34.11 -8.62
N GLY A 539 -12.24 33.78 -8.89
CA GLY A 539 -12.69 33.20 -10.15
C GLY A 539 -12.38 31.70 -10.29
N HIS A 540 -11.79 31.10 -9.25
CA HIS A 540 -11.57 29.66 -9.11
C HIS A 540 -12.66 29.02 -8.24
N GLU A 541 -12.84 27.70 -8.38
CA GLU A 541 -13.69 26.94 -7.46
C GLU A 541 -13.06 26.94 -6.07
N LEU A 542 -13.83 27.34 -5.06
CA LEU A 542 -13.38 27.32 -3.67
C LEU A 542 -13.84 26.02 -3.00
N MET A 543 -12.91 25.37 -2.31
CA MET A 543 -13.16 24.17 -1.51
C MET A 543 -12.80 24.44 -0.05
N LEU A 544 -13.77 24.29 0.85
CA LEU A 544 -13.50 24.33 2.29
C LEU A 544 -13.21 22.91 2.77
N CYS A 545 -12.07 22.73 3.44
CA CYS A 545 -11.57 21.45 3.93
C CYS A 545 -11.42 21.46 5.45
N LEU A 546 -11.82 20.36 6.09
CA LEU A 546 -11.64 20.09 7.51
C LEU A 546 -10.92 18.76 7.70
N ASP A 547 -9.70 18.80 8.20
CA ASP A 547 -8.99 17.61 8.68
C ASP A 547 -9.25 17.44 10.18
N VAL A 548 -9.69 16.24 10.57
CA VAL A 548 -9.93 15.87 11.97
C VAL A 548 -9.08 14.66 12.32
N LYS A 549 -8.35 14.73 13.43
CA LYS A 549 -7.37 13.73 13.80
C LYS A 549 -7.37 13.48 15.30
N LYS A 550 -7.71 12.26 15.73
CA LYS A 550 -7.43 11.76 17.07
C LYS A 550 -6.04 11.18 17.10
N VAL A 551 -5.12 11.89 17.75
CA VAL A 551 -3.74 11.41 17.91
C VAL A 551 -3.74 10.24 18.89
N LEU A 552 -3.13 9.14 18.46
CA LEU A 552 -2.93 7.92 19.24
C LEU A 552 -1.50 7.89 19.83
N PRO A 553 -1.22 7.07 20.84
CA PRO A 553 0.15 6.86 21.29
C PRO A 553 0.99 6.24 20.17
N HIS A 554 2.18 6.81 19.95
CA HIS A 554 3.15 6.33 18.97
C HIS A 554 4.46 5.97 19.65
N ALA A 555 5.22 5.05 19.04
CA ALA A 555 6.57 4.76 19.48
C ALA A 555 7.49 5.97 19.23
N SER A 556 8.41 6.23 20.16
CA SER A 556 9.51 7.17 19.93
C SER A 556 10.66 6.42 19.25
N LEU A 557 11.17 6.99 18.15
CA LEU A 557 12.34 6.49 17.44
C LEU A 557 13.52 7.45 17.67
N GLU A 558 13.85 7.72 18.93
CA GLU A 558 14.99 8.56 19.25
C GLU A 558 16.28 7.85 18.86
N VAL A 559 17.12 8.54 18.08
CA VAL A 559 18.44 8.05 17.67
C VAL A 559 19.49 8.72 18.55
N ASP A 560 20.34 7.91 19.18
CA ASP A 560 21.52 8.41 19.88
C ASP A 560 22.69 8.54 18.89
N ASP A 561 22.98 9.78 18.50
CA ASP A 561 24.08 10.12 17.58
C ASP A 561 25.46 10.01 18.27
N SER A 562 25.51 9.77 19.60
CA SER A 562 26.75 9.75 20.40
C SER A 562 27.38 8.35 20.52
N VAL A 563 26.88 7.36 19.81
CA VAL A 563 27.38 5.98 19.87
C VAL A 563 28.76 5.88 19.23
N ASP A 564 29.74 5.40 20.02
CA ASP A 564 31.09 5.16 19.53
C ASP A 564 31.13 4.03 18.49
N THR A 565 31.90 4.23 17.42
CA THR A 565 32.08 3.21 16.39
C THR A 565 32.97 2.07 16.92
N SER A 566 32.61 0.84 16.59
CA SER A 566 33.35 -0.37 16.91
C SER A 566 33.36 -1.35 15.74
N ALA A 567 34.33 -2.25 15.69
CA ALA A 567 34.36 -3.26 14.64
C ALA A 567 33.18 -4.24 14.79
N ALA A 568 32.42 -4.50 13.71
CA ALA A 568 31.38 -5.51 13.71
C ALA A 568 31.97 -6.92 13.88
N THR A 569 31.23 -7.80 14.56
CA THR A 569 31.63 -9.17 14.83
C THR A 569 31.01 -10.14 13.83
N SER A 570 31.85 -10.76 12.98
CA SER A 570 31.37 -11.79 12.03
C SER A 570 31.11 -13.10 12.76
N THR A 571 29.98 -13.74 12.42
CA THR A 571 29.58 -15.07 12.93
C THR A 571 30.14 -16.22 12.09
N GLY A 572 30.70 -15.92 10.90
CA GLY A 572 31.23 -16.92 9.98
C GLY A 572 31.44 -16.34 8.59
N THR A 573 31.55 -17.22 7.62
CA THR A 573 31.71 -16.85 6.20
C THR A 573 30.72 -17.61 5.34
N ARG A 574 30.37 -17.01 4.19
CA ARG A 574 29.53 -17.64 3.15
C ARG A 574 30.21 -17.49 1.81
N THR A 575 30.26 -18.60 1.05
CA THR A 575 30.83 -18.60 -0.29
C THR A 575 29.87 -17.96 -1.28
N ILE A 576 30.25 -16.84 -1.86
CA ILE A 576 29.48 -16.05 -2.82
C ILE A 576 30.17 -16.07 -4.17
N ARG A 577 29.39 -16.24 -5.24
CA ARG A 577 29.90 -16.07 -6.60
C ARG A 577 30.02 -14.57 -6.92
N VAL A 578 31.23 -14.14 -7.26
CA VAL A 578 31.56 -12.74 -7.57
C VAL A 578 31.85 -12.50 -9.06
N SER A 579 32.25 -13.56 -9.80
CA SER A 579 32.37 -13.55 -11.24
C SER A 579 32.04 -14.94 -11.83
N ALA A 580 32.06 -15.07 -13.15
CA ALA A 580 31.79 -16.36 -13.80
C ALA A 580 32.77 -17.45 -13.33
N ASP A 581 34.02 -17.10 -13.07
CA ASP A 581 35.11 -18.02 -12.73
C ASP A 581 35.54 -17.96 -11.26
N GLU A 582 34.98 -17.03 -10.45
CA GLU A 582 35.44 -16.79 -9.10
C GLU A 582 34.32 -16.84 -8.06
N THR A 583 34.59 -17.52 -6.97
CA THR A 583 33.82 -17.44 -5.73
C THR A 583 34.70 -16.92 -4.60
N ARG A 584 34.12 -16.20 -3.64
CA ARG A 584 34.82 -15.69 -2.44
C ARG A 584 34.03 -16.01 -1.19
N ASP A 585 34.74 -16.29 -0.13
CA ASP A 585 34.15 -16.38 1.20
C ASP A 585 34.02 -14.99 1.80
N LEU A 586 32.76 -14.53 1.91
CA LEU A 586 32.42 -13.23 2.49
C LEU A 586 32.03 -13.38 3.95
N PRO A 587 32.38 -12.41 4.82
CA PRO A 587 31.95 -12.42 6.20
C PRO A 587 30.41 -12.30 6.30
N VAL A 588 29.83 -13.04 7.25
CA VAL A 588 28.42 -12.99 7.60
C VAL A 588 28.28 -12.36 8.97
N TYR A 589 27.40 -11.38 9.09
CA TYR A 589 27.06 -10.70 10.33
C TYR A 589 25.58 -10.94 10.64
N VAL A 590 25.28 -11.39 11.84
CA VAL A 590 23.90 -11.46 12.34
C VAL A 590 23.57 -10.13 13.02
N LEU A 591 22.53 -9.46 12.58
CA LEU A 591 22.22 -8.09 12.99
C LEU A 591 21.91 -7.99 14.49
N GLU A 592 21.19 -8.98 15.03
CA GLU A 592 20.86 -9.04 16.46
C GLU A 592 22.08 -9.24 17.38
N ASP A 593 23.16 -9.75 16.84
CA ASP A 593 24.41 -9.99 17.60
C ASP A 593 25.33 -8.76 17.58
N GLN A 594 24.99 -7.73 16.78
CA GLN A 594 25.81 -6.52 16.70
C GLN A 594 25.42 -5.51 17.78
N VAL A 595 26.41 -4.84 18.31
CA VAL A 595 26.19 -3.71 19.22
C VAL A 595 25.95 -2.43 18.41
N PRO A 596 25.24 -1.43 18.96
CA PRO A 596 25.19 -0.10 18.37
C PRO A 596 26.58 0.44 18.07
N GLY A 597 26.75 1.09 16.92
CA GLY A 597 28.04 1.59 16.43
C GLY A 597 28.92 0.54 15.74
N ALA A 598 28.49 -0.73 15.67
CA ALA A 598 29.24 -1.76 14.95
C ALA A 598 29.33 -1.44 13.46
N THR A 599 30.55 -1.44 12.90
CA THR A 599 30.81 -1.09 11.49
C THR A 599 31.74 -2.09 10.83
N ALA A 600 31.52 -2.34 9.52
CA ALA A 600 32.44 -3.07 8.67
C ALA A 600 32.28 -2.72 7.20
N ALA A 601 33.41 -2.76 6.47
CA ALA A 601 33.43 -2.58 5.03
C ALA A 601 32.89 -3.82 4.29
N GLY A 602 32.23 -3.57 3.15
CA GLY A 602 31.87 -4.61 2.19
C GLY A 602 33.09 -5.09 1.36
N PRO A 603 32.99 -6.24 0.70
CA PRO A 603 31.76 -7.02 0.52
C PRO A 603 31.42 -7.89 1.73
N ALA A 604 30.14 -7.91 2.11
CA ALA A 604 29.64 -8.62 3.29
C ALA A 604 28.17 -9.05 3.13
N ILE A 605 27.75 -10.01 3.94
CA ILE A 605 26.35 -10.42 4.10
C ILE A 605 25.91 -10.09 5.52
N LEU A 606 24.76 -9.44 5.66
CA LEU A 606 24.09 -9.25 6.94
C LEU A 606 22.78 -10.03 6.95
N GLU A 607 22.55 -10.74 8.02
CA GLU A 607 21.29 -11.45 8.27
C GLU A 607 20.53 -10.77 9.41
N GLY A 608 19.33 -10.33 9.11
CA GLY A 608 18.37 -9.85 10.08
C GLY A 608 17.15 -10.76 10.15
N PRO A 609 16.22 -10.50 11.05
CA PRO A 609 14.99 -11.29 11.16
C PRO A 609 14.19 -11.24 9.87
N PHE A 610 14.04 -12.38 9.21
CA PHE A 610 13.30 -12.55 7.95
C PHE A 610 13.86 -11.80 6.73
N PHE A 611 15.08 -11.26 6.77
CA PHE A 611 15.73 -10.65 5.61
C PHE A 611 17.23 -10.92 5.56
N THR A 612 17.78 -10.81 4.36
CA THR A 612 19.22 -10.80 4.11
C THR A 612 19.59 -9.49 3.43
N ALA A 613 20.61 -8.80 3.90
CA ALA A 613 21.18 -7.64 3.24
C ALA A 613 22.57 -7.96 2.66
N ARG A 614 22.90 -7.33 1.54
CA ARG A 614 24.22 -7.44 0.90
C ARG A 614 24.88 -6.08 0.84
N VAL A 615 26.05 -5.98 1.45
CA VAL A 615 26.95 -4.83 1.30
C VAL A 615 27.90 -5.12 0.16
N THR A 616 27.90 -4.29 -0.88
CA THR A 616 28.77 -4.45 -2.05
C THR A 616 30.16 -3.87 -1.81
N PRO A 617 31.18 -4.22 -2.64
CA PRO A 617 32.51 -3.63 -2.50
C PRO A 617 32.50 -2.11 -2.59
N GLY A 618 33.26 -1.43 -1.72
CA GLY A 618 33.32 0.03 -1.64
C GLY A 618 32.21 0.68 -0.82
N TRP A 619 31.35 -0.13 -0.22
CA TRP A 619 30.35 0.32 0.75
C TRP A 619 30.73 -0.11 2.16
N GLU A 620 30.34 0.68 3.15
CA GLU A 620 30.51 0.38 4.57
C GLU A 620 29.16 0.46 5.28
N PHE A 621 28.88 -0.48 6.18
CA PHE A 621 27.69 -0.43 7.02
C PHE A 621 28.01 -0.01 8.44
N THR A 622 27.08 0.68 9.08
CA THR A 622 27.09 0.99 10.52
C THR A 622 25.73 0.63 11.10
N VAL A 623 25.74 -0.05 12.25
CA VAL A 623 24.53 -0.35 13.04
C VAL A 623 24.21 0.86 13.92
N THR A 624 23.02 1.39 13.84
CA THR A 624 22.59 2.55 14.62
C THR A 624 22.19 2.17 16.06
N SER A 625 21.92 3.17 16.91
CA SER A 625 21.40 2.94 18.26
C SER A 625 20.08 2.16 18.30
N ASN A 626 19.27 2.27 17.25
CA ASN A 626 17.99 1.56 17.12
C ASN A 626 18.12 0.18 16.45
N GLY A 627 19.34 -0.21 16.04
CA GLY A 627 19.60 -1.44 15.30
C GLY A 627 19.27 -1.38 13.82
N ASP A 628 19.02 -0.19 13.25
CA ASP A 628 18.91 0.01 11.81
C ASP A 628 20.31 0.02 11.18
N LEU A 629 20.40 -0.25 9.88
CA LEU A 629 21.64 -0.20 9.13
C LEU A 629 21.71 1.06 8.28
N ILE A 630 22.75 1.87 8.47
CA ILE A 630 23.13 2.91 7.53
C ILE A 630 24.32 2.36 6.73
N ILE A 631 24.22 2.37 5.41
CA ILE A 631 25.24 1.86 4.50
C ILE A 631 25.63 2.99 3.57
N THR A 632 26.91 3.34 3.54
CA THR A 632 27.45 4.48 2.78
C THR A 632 28.44 4.02 1.72
N ASP A 633 28.41 4.69 0.55
CA ASP A 633 29.41 4.51 -0.50
C ASP A 633 30.66 5.32 -0.17
N GLU A 634 31.75 4.64 0.06
CA GLU A 634 33.05 5.21 0.44
C GLU A 634 33.96 5.55 -0.77
N ARG A 635 33.43 5.44 -2.00
CA ARG A 635 34.16 5.72 -3.24
C ARG A 635 34.11 7.16 -3.68
#